data_a71cebae803d2945332ca59e52a66982
#
_entry.id   a71cebae803d2945332ca59e52a66982
#
_cell.length_a   1.000
_cell.length_b   1.000
_cell.length_c   1.000
_cell.angle_alpha   90.00
_cell.angle_beta   90.00
_cell.angle_gamma   90.00
#
_symmetry.space_group_name_H-M   'P 1'
#
loop_
_entity.id
_entity.type
_entity.pdbx_description
1 polymer ?
#
loop_
_entity_poly.entity_id
_entity_poly.type
_entity_poly.pdbx_seq_one_letter_code
_entity_poly.pdbx_strand_id
1 'polypeptide(L)'
;MNQSIPLLPQSDSIPQLMDSEQVENPKTFWRRHLWWPLLAFAVVFGVLEALSLDRLIARRLFFDVHTAQWLGAGSGEWWARGLLHTAGRWVVRGVAAAALVIWALSFAIAPLREWRRSAGFVLLAMLLATLIVGGLKLVTNVDCPWDLAGFGGNNPYIALFADRPDALPRAQCFPGAHASSGFALCCFYFVFRDSSRRLALWMLAAAIAVGITFSIGQEARGAHFLTHDLTSAAIVWFVQLGLYACYQRRIR
;
A
#
# COMPACT_ATOMS: atom_id res chain seq x y z
N MET A 1 -25.77 -21.99 74.61
CA MET A 1 -25.97 -22.47 73.25
C MET A 1 -25.33 -21.46 72.29
N ASN A 2 -24.11 -21.80 71.88
CA ASN A 2 -23.30 -20.93 71.03
C ASN A 2 -23.29 -21.57 69.63
N GLN A 3 -24.03 -21.00 68.68
CA GLN A 3 -24.06 -21.46 67.32
C GLN A 3 -22.99 -20.72 66.54
N SER A 4 -21.92 -21.42 66.15
CA SER A 4 -20.87 -20.98 65.26
C SER A 4 -21.46 -20.89 63.82
N ILE A 5 -21.44 -19.72 63.24
CA ILE A 5 -21.76 -19.50 61.81
C ILE A 5 -20.63 -20.06 60.97
N PRO A 6 -20.86 -20.95 59.97
CA PRO A 6 -19.82 -21.42 59.08
C PRO A 6 -19.40 -20.29 58.14
N LEU A 7 -18.11 -20.00 58.10
CA LEU A 7 -17.47 -19.12 57.12
C LEU A 7 -17.68 -19.69 55.72
N LEU A 8 -18.21 -18.89 54.82
CA LEU A 8 -18.28 -19.21 53.39
C LEU A 8 -16.86 -19.43 52.84
N PRO A 9 -16.67 -20.38 51.92
CA PRO A 9 -15.35 -20.58 51.30
C PRO A 9 -14.96 -19.36 50.52
N GLN A 10 -13.74 -18.88 50.74
CA GLN A 10 -13.10 -17.86 49.91
C GLN A 10 -13.11 -18.33 48.43
N SER A 11 -13.65 -17.51 47.57
CA SER A 11 -13.65 -17.73 46.15
C SER A 11 -12.20 -17.60 45.63
N ASP A 12 -11.52 -18.74 45.64
CA ASP A 12 -10.23 -18.89 44.97
C ASP A 12 -10.42 -18.81 43.47
N SER A 13 -9.63 -17.93 42.88
CA SER A 13 -9.27 -17.89 41.45
C SER A 13 -10.38 -17.66 40.44
N ILE A 14 -10.71 -16.39 40.24
CA ILE A 14 -11.02 -15.92 38.88
C ILE A 14 -9.72 -16.12 38.07
N PRO A 15 -9.73 -16.94 37.04
CA PRO A 15 -8.56 -17.03 36.16
C PRO A 15 -8.31 -15.62 35.60
N GLN A 16 -7.13 -15.07 35.82
CA GLN A 16 -6.63 -13.90 35.14
C GLN A 16 -6.41 -14.25 33.65
N LEU A 17 -7.50 -14.41 32.91
CA LEU A 17 -7.52 -14.44 31.44
C LEU A 17 -7.53 -12.99 30.91
N MET A 18 -6.73 -12.14 31.48
CA MET A 18 -6.19 -10.99 30.77
C MET A 18 -4.81 -11.42 30.29
N ASP A 19 -4.79 -12.01 29.09
CA ASP A 19 -3.60 -12.03 28.27
C ASP A 19 -3.02 -10.61 28.32
N SER A 20 -1.96 -10.43 29.07
CA SER A 20 -1.17 -9.20 29.03
C SER A 20 -0.72 -9.07 27.58
N GLU A 21 -1.43 -8.23 26.82
CA GLU A 21 -0.99 -7.83 25.50
C GLU A 21 0.47 -7.40 25.61
N GLN A 22 1.36 -8.31 25.19
CA GLN A 22 2.79 -8.06 25.24
C GLN A 22 3.07 -6.90 24.29
N VAL A 23 3.24 -5.71 24.85
CA VAL A 23 3.70 -4.53 24.13
C VAL A 23 4.96 -4.95 23.35
N GLU A 24 4.85 -5.05 22.04
CA GLU A 24 5.96 -5.50 21.18
C GLU A 24 7.20 -4.63 21.47
N ASN A 25 8.34 -5.30 21.72
CA ASN A 25 9.59 -4.62 21.99
C ASN A 25 9.90 -3.63 20.84
N PRO A 26 10.19 -2.35 21.12
CA PRO A 26 10.44 -1.34 20.09
C PRO A 26 11.52 -1.76 19.07
N LYS A 27 12.58 -2.46 19.50
CA LYS A 27 13.62 -2.96 18.59
C LYS A 27 13.06 -3.99 17.60
N THR A 28 12.19 -4.90 18.08
CA THR A 28 11.53 -5.91 17.24
C THR A 28 10.55 -5.25 16.27
N PHE A 29 9.79 -4.26 16.73
CA PHE A 29 8.88 -3.47 15.90
C PHE A 29 9.62 -2.83 14.71
N TRP A 30 10.67 -2.05 14.98
CA TRP A 30 11.42 -1.37 13.92
C TRP A 30 12.14 -2.35 12.99
N ARG A 31 12.65 -3.47 13.52
CA ARG A 31 13.26 -4.51 12.69
C ARG A 31 12.26 -5.09 11.69
N ARG A 32 11.02 -5.38 12.13
CA ARG A 32 9.98 -6.00 11.28
C ARG A 32 9.35 -5.03 10.29
N HIS A 33 9.13 -3.77 10.69
CA HIS A 33 8.33 -2.83 9.90
C HIS A 33 9.16 -1.82 9.10
N LEU A 34 10.43 -1.60 9.50
CA LEU A 34 11.34 -0.70 8.79
C LEU A 34 12.46 -1.49 8.11
N TRP A 35 13.32 -2.15 8.90
CA TRP A 35 14.59 -2.66 8.38
C TRP A 35 14.43 -3.82 7.40
N TRP A 36 13.59 -4.83 7.72
CA TRP A 36 13.35 -5.94 6.79
C TRP A 36 12.63 -5.51 5.51
N PRO A 37 11.54 -4.72 5.55
CA PRO A 37 10.92 -4.19 4.33
C PRO A 37 11.86 -3.32 3.51
N LEU A 38 12.67 -2.46 4.14
CA LEU A 38 13.64 -1.63 3.45
C LEU A 38 14.72 -2.46 2.75
N LEU A 39 15.29 -3.45 3.46
CA LEU A 39 16.28 -4.36 2.88
C LEU A 39 15.69 -5.16 1.72
N ALA A 40 14.49 -5.74 1.91
CA ALA A 40 13.80 -6.49 0.87
C ALA A 40 13.54 -5.61 -0.37
N PHE A 41 13.05 -4.39 -0.17
CA PHE A 41 12.86 -3.43 -1.26
C PHE A 41 14.19 -3.14 -1.96
N ALA A 42 15.24 -2.78 -1.22
CA ALA A 42 16.54 -2.42 -1.80
C ALA A 42 17.15 -3.57 -2.61
N VAL A 43 17.08 -4.80 -2.10
CA VAL A 43 17.58 -5.97 -2.79
C VAL A 43 16.77 -6.27 -4.06
N VAL A 44 15.44 -6.35 -3.94
CA VAL A 44 14.57 -6.67 -5.09
C VAL A 44 14.67 -5.58 -6.16
N PHE A 45 14.56 -4.31 -5.77
CA PHE A 45 14.70 -3.18 -6.69
C PHE A 45 16.08 -3.18 -7.36
N GLY A 46 17.16 -3.34 -6.59
CA GLY A 46 18.53 -3.38 -7.13
C GLY A 46 18.75 -4.52 -8.09
N VAL A 47 18.20 -5.71 -7.83
CA VAL A 47 18.28 -6.86 -8.76
C VAL A 47 17.49 -6.60 -10.05
N LEU A 48 16.26 -6.07 -9.94
CA LEU A 48 15.41 -5.74 -11.09
C LEU A 48 16.11 -4.75 -12.04
N GLU A 49 16.68 -3.68 -11.47
CA GLU A 49 17.41 -2.66 -12.23
C GLU A 49 18.73 -3.17 -12.82
N ALA A 50 19.59 -3.79 -11.99
CA ALA A 50 20.91 -4.25 -12.41
C ALA A 50 20.85 -5.30 -13.53
N LEU A 51 19.84 -6.18 -13.49
CA LEU A 51 19.67 -7.22 -14.51
C LEU A 51 18.65 -6.83 -15.59
N SER A 52 18.11 -5.61 -15.57
CA SER A 52 17.09 -5.12 -16.52
C SER A 52 15.87 -6.05 -16.60
N LEU A 53 15.48 -6.65 -15.46
CA LEU A 53 14.41 -7.65 -15.40
C LEU A 53 13.04 -7.06 -15.70
N ASP A 54 12.80 -5.79 -15.43
CA ASP A 54 11.57 -5.09 -15.78
C ASP A 54 11.18 -5.25 -17.23
N ARG A 55 12.15 -5.00 -18.13
CA ARG A 55 11.93 -5.13 -19.57
C ARG A 55 11.73 -6.59 -19.99
N LEU A 56 12.44 -7.51 -19.35
CA LEU A 56 12.28 -8.95 -19.61
C LEU A 56 10.89 -9.43 -19.17
N ILE A 57 10.45 -9.06 -17.96
CA ILE A 57 9.14 -9.39 -17.41
C ILE A 57 8.02 -8.82 -18.29
N ALA A 58 8.09 -7.53 -18.62
CA ALA A 58 7.12 -6.87 -19.49
C ALA A 58 6.99 -7.57 -20.84
N ARG A 59 8.13 -7.90 -21.47
CA ARG A 59 8.16 -8.57 -22.78
C ARG A 59 7.68 -10.01 -22.74
N ARG A 60 7.90 -10.72 -21.63
CA ARG A 60 7.54 -12.16 -21.53
C ARG A 60 6.10 -12.38 -21.08
N LEU A 61 5.59 -11.49 -20.23
CA LEU A 61 4.29 -11.71 -19.59
C LEU A 61 3.18 -10.80 -20.13
N PHE A 62 3.51 -9.60 -20.62
CA PHE A 62 2.51 -8.58 -20.88
C PHE A 62 2.53 -7.99 -22.29
N PHE A 63 3.61 -8.17 -23.06
CA PHE A 63 3.75 -7.59 -24.40
C PHE A 63 3.98 -8.67 -25.45
N ASP A 64 3.07 -8.75 -26.43
CA ASP A 64 3.26 -9.60 -27.60
C ASP A 64 4.10 -8.90 -28.66
N VAL A 65 5.29 -9.41 -28.89
CA VAL A 65 6.26 -8.85 -29.87
C VAL A 65 5.83 -9.05 -31.32
N HIS A 66 4.98 -10.03 -31.61
CA HIS A 66 4.53 -10.32 -32.97
C HIS A 66 3.41 -9.38 -33.44
N THR A 67 2.52 -9.05 -32.53
CA THR A 67 1.40 -8.13 -32.79
C THR A 67 1.70 -6.70 -32.35
N ALA A 68 2.80 -6.47 -31.64
CA ALA A 68 3.16 -5.20 -30.99
C ALA A 68 2.06 -4.69 -30.05
N GLN A 69 1.37 -5.58 -29.35
CA GLN A 69 0.25 -5.24 -28.46
C GLN A 69 0.49 -5.66 -27.02
N TRP A 70 -0.03 -4.87 -26.11
CA TRP A 70 -0.08 -5.17 -24.68
C TRP A 70 -1.26 -6.08 -24.37
N LEU A 71 -1.11 -7.00 -23.43
CA LEU A 71 -2.13 -7.96 -23.01
C LEU A 71 -3.43 -7.26 -22.53
N GLY A 72 -3.31 -6.09 -21.93
CA GLY A 72 -4.42 -5.26 -21.46
C GLY A 72 -4.98 -4.28 -22.50
N ALA A 73 -4.54 -4.39 -23.77
CA ALA A 73 -5.08 -3.61 -24.90
C ALA A 73 -6.10 -4.44 -25.71
N GLY A 74 -6.84 -3.81 -26.60
CA GLY A 74 -7.82 -4.47 -27.44
C GLY A 74 -8.84 -5.28 -26.65
N SER A 75 -8.85 -6.61 -26.83
CA SER A 75 -9.75 -7.52 -26.11
C SER A 75 -9.50 -7.56 -24.59
N GLY A 76 -8.33 -7.14 -24.11
CA GLY A 76 -8.00 -7.06 -22.68
C GLY A 76 -8.43 -5.76 -22.00
N GLU A 77 -8.86 -4.74 -22.75
CA GLU A 77 -9.14 -3.41 -22.21
C GLU A 77 -10.27 -3.40 -21.16
N TRP A 78 -11.27 -4.26 -21.30
CA TRP A 78 -12.40 -4.32 -20.38
C TRP A 78 -11.96 -4.67 -18.95
N TRP A 79 -11.04 -5.62 -18.78
CA TRP A 79 -10.57 -6.02 -17.45
C TRP A 79 -9.44 -5.11 -16.96
N ALA A 80 -8.44 -4.80 -17.80
CA ALA A 80 -7.27 -4.06 -17.36
C ALA A 80 -7.60 -2.57 -17.10
N ARG A 81 -8.31 -1.91 -18.05
CA ARG A 81 -8.71 -0.52 -17.90
C ARG A 81 -10.08 -0.36 -17.25
N GLY A 82 -11.08 -1.12 -17.68
CA GLY A 82 -12.46 -1.01 -17.17
C GLY A 82 -12.55 -1.46 -15.71
N LEU A 83 -12.24 -2.73 -15.44
CA LEU A 83 -12.40 -3.32 -14.12
C LEU A 83 -11.28 -2.90 -13.17
N LEU A 84 -10.01 -3.22 -13.47
CA LEU A 84 -8.93 -3.02 -12.50
C LEU A 84 -8.58 -1.54 -12.32
N HIS A 85 -8.46 -0.77 -13.41
CA HIS A 85 -8.09 0.63 -13.28
C HIS A 85 -9.29 1.51 -12.91
N THR A 86 -10.40 1.47 -13.65
CA THR A 86 -11.50 2.42 -13.45
C THR A 86 -12.35 2.03 -12.24
N ALA A 87 -12.88 0.81 -12.19
CA ALA A 87 -13.71 0.38 -11.06
C ALA A 87 -12.89 0.26 -9.78
N GLY A 88 -11.66 -0.29 -9.84
CA GLY A 88 -10.76 -0.36 -8.68
C GLY A 88 -10.50 1.01 -8.04
N ARG A 89 -10.28 2.04 -8.86
CA ARG A 89 -10.12 3.42 -8.37
C ARG A 89 -11.35 3.93 -7.63
N TRP A 90 -12.55 3.60 -8.10
CA TRP A 90 -13.79 4.00 -7.42
C TRP A 90 -13.96 3.29 -6.09
N VAL A 91 -13.57 2.02 -5.98
CA VAL A 91 -13.58 1.29 -4.70
C VAL A 91 -12.68 1.98 -3.68
N VAL A 92 -11.44 2.31 -4.04
CA VAL A 92 -10.50 2.98 -3.13
C VAL A 92 -11.00 4.39 -2.74
N ARG A 93 -11.58 5.13 -3.70
CA ARG A 93 -12.23 6.42 -3.40
C ARG A 93 -13.41 6.28 -2.46
N GLY A 94 -14.21 5.22 -2.62
CA GLY A 94 -15.32 4.88 -1.73
C GLY A 94 -14.84 4.62 -0.29
N VAL A 95 -13.72 3.91 -0.12
CA VAL A 95 -13.09 3.70 1.20
C VAL A 95 -12.66 5.03 1.82
N ALA A 96 -12.00 5.90 1.05
CA ALA A 96 -11.60 7.21 1.54
C ALA A 96 -12.81 8.10 1.89
N ALA A 97 -13.86 8.07 1.06
CA ALA A 97 -15.10 8.80 1.32
C ALA A 97 -15.81 8.28 2.58
N ALA A 98 -15.89 6.97 2.77
CA ALA A 98 -16.45 6.37 3.98
C ALA A 98 -15.67 6.78 5.24
N ALA A 99 -14.33 6.74 5.17
CA ALA A 99 -13.48 7.22 6.27
C ALA A 99 -13.72 8.72 6.57
N LEU A 100 -13.87 9.56 5.54
CA LEU A 100 -14.18 10.98 5.69
C LEU A 100 -15.54 11.20 6.37
N VAL A 101 -16.57 10.48 5.93
CA VAL A 101 -17.91 10.56 6.51
C VAL A 101 -17.89 10.14 7.99
N ILE A 102 -17.24 9.00 8.31
CA ILE A 102 -17.12 8.54 9.70
C ILE A 102 -16.36 9.58 10.53
N TRP A 103 -15.25 10.10 10.01
CA TRP A 103 -14.46 11.12 10.71
C TRP A 103 -15.27 12.39 10.98
N ALA A 104 -15.96 12.93 9.97
CA ALA A 104 -16.77 14.13 10.09
C ALA A 104 -17.94 13.94 11.06
N LEU A 105 -18.71 12.86 10.90
CA LEU A 105 -19.84 12.55 11.76
C LEU A 105 -19.44 12.24 13.21
N SER A 106 -18.21 11.79 13.45
CA SER A 106 -17.70 11.52 14.80
C SER A 106 -17.64 12.74 15.71
N PHE A 107 -17.76 13.95 15.19
CA PHE A 107 -17.83 15.18 15.98
C PHE A 107 -19.25 15.45 16.53
N ALA A 108 -20.28 14.97 15.82
CA ALA A 108 -21.67 15.15 16.18
C ALA A 108 -22.30 13.90 16.83
N ILE A 109 -21.90 12.69 16.38
CA ILE A 109 -22.53 11.42 16.75
C ILE A 109 -21.67 10.69 17.80
N ALA A 110 -22.17 10.57 19.04
CA ALA A 110 -21.41 9.98 20.15
C ALA A 110 -20.86 8.56 19.89
N PRO A 111 -21.61 7.58 19.35
CA PRO A 111 -21.08 6.26 19.01
C PRO A 111 -19.92 6.24 18.01
N LEU A 112 -19.80 7.27 17.17
CA LEU A 112 -18.70 7.35 16.19
C LEU A 112 -17.44 7.98 16.75
N ARG A 113 -17.44 8.50 17.98
CA ARG A 113 -16.27 9.17 18.59
C ARG A 113 -15.09 8.23 18.77
N GLU A 114 -15.35 6.96 19.06
CA GLU A 114 -14.29 5.94 19.15
C GLU A 114 -13.53 5.72 17.83
N TRP A 115 -14.21 5.86 16.70
CA TRP A 115 -13.62 5.68 15.35
C TRP A 115 -12.91 6.93 14.82
N ARG A 116 -13.05 8.09 15.49
CA ARG A 116 -12.49 9.37 15.01
C ARG A 116 -11.01 9.29 14.70
N ARG A 117 -10.25 8.72 15.62
CA ARG A 117 -8.78 8.60 15.48
C ARG A 117 -8.42 7.66 14.33
N SER A 118 -9.05 6.52 14.24
CA SER A 118 -8.82 5.53 13.20
C SER A 118 -9.19 6.08 11.81
N ALA A 119 -10.36 6.68 11.68
CA ALA A 119 -10.80 7.30 10.43
C ALA A 119 -9.89 8.46 10.01
N GLY A 120 -9.48 9.32 10.93
CA GLY A 120 -8.51 10.39 10.68
C GLY A 120 -7.14 9.85 10.24
N PHE A 121 -6.66 8.75 10.85
CA PHE A 121 -5.45 8.08 10.44
C PHE A 121 -5.55 7.53 9.01
N VAL A 122 -6.64 6.82 8.68
CA VAL A 122 -6.89 6.28 7.33
C VAL A 122 -6.88 7.40 6.30
N LEU A 123 -7.61 8.49 6.55
CA LEU A 123 -7.65 9.65 5.64
C LEU A 123 -6.26 10.25 5.41
N LEU A 124 -5.54 10.51 6.48
CA LEU A 124 -4.23 11.13 6.39
C LEU A 124 -3.21 10.21 5.71
N ALA A 125 -3.26 8.90 6.01
CA ALA A 125 -2.41 7.89 5.40
C ALA A 125 -2.63 7.77 3.88
N MET A 126 -3.90 7.70 3.45
CA MET A 126 -4.26 7.65 2.03
C MET A 126 -3.92 8.95 1.30
N LEU A 127 -4.18 10.10 1.92
CA LEU A 127 -3.87 11.41 1.35
C LEU A 127 -2.35 11.60 1.16
N LEU A 128 -1.56 11.38 2.20
CA LEU A 128 -0.10 11.55 2.13
C LEU A 128 0.54 10.60 1.13
N ALA A 129 0.13 9.34 1.11
CA ALA A 129 0.61 8.38 0.12
C ALA A 129 0.34 8.86 -1.32
N THR A 130 -0.89 9.32 -1.59
CA THR A 130 -1.28 9.84 -2.91
C THR A 130 -0.51 11.09 -3.28
N LEU A 131 -0.35 12.05 -2.36
CA LEU A 131 0.37 13.30 -2.60
C LEU A 131 1.85 13.06 -2.86
N ILE A 132 2.50 12.18 -2.08
CA ILE A 132 3.94 11.89 -2.24
C ILE A 132 4.19 11.17 -3.57
N VAL A 133 3.43 10.12 -3.88
CA VAL A 133 3.59 9.39 -5.15
C VAL A 133 3.25 10.31 -6.34
N GLY A 134 2.16 11.08 -6.26
CA GLY A 134 1.78 12.05 -7.29
C GLY A 134 2.82 13.15 -7.49
N GLY A 135 3.38 13.68 -6.41
CA GLY A 135 4.45 14.69 -6.45
C GLY A 135 5.74 14.13 -7.07
N LEU A 136 6.14 12.91 -6.71
CA LEU A 136 7.31 12.27 -7.29
C LEU A 136 7.17 12.07 -8.80
N LYS A 137 5.98 11.71 -9.30
CA LYS A 137 5.73 11.60 -10.76
C LYS A 137 6.02 12.91 -11.51
N LEU A 138 5.84 14.05 -10.86
CA LEU A 138 6.11 15.35 -11.48
C LEU A 138 7.60 15.65 -11.64
N VAL A 139 8.47 14.98 -10.88
CA VAL A 139 9.90 15.28 -10.85
C VAL A 139 10.78 14.18 -11.43
N THR A 140 10.33 12.93 -11.44
CA THR A 140 11.15 11.78 -11.88
C THR A 140 11.32 11.70 -13.40
N ASN A 141 10.40 12.21 -14.19
CA ASN A 141 10.47 12.30 -15.66
C ASN A 141 10.80 10.97 -16.36
N VAL A 142 10.16 9.88 -15.95
CA VAL A 142 10.39 8.51 -16.47
C VAL A 142 9.26 8.11 -17.41
N ASP A 143 9.63 7.51 -18.57
CA ASP A 143 8.67 7.03 -19.57
C ASP A 143 7.84 5.86 -19.07
N CYS A 144 6.62 5.75 -19.64
CA CYS A 144 5.84 4.54 -19.51
C CYS A 144 6.39 3.46 -20.46
N PRO A 145 6.26 2.17 -20.13
CA PRO A 145 6.65 1.09 -21.02
C PRO A 145 6.11 1.22 -22.45
N TRP A 146 4.85 1.62 -22.61
CA TRP A 146 4.22 1.79 -23.94
C TRP A 146 4.82 2.92 -24.78
N ASP A 147 5.57 3.87 -24.19
CA ASP A 147 6.25 4.95 -24.92
C ASP A 147 7.60 4.52 -25.47
N LEU A 148 8.13 3.35 -25.03
CA LEU A 148 9.49 2.90 -25.32
C LEU A 148 9.60 2.16 -26.65
N ALA A 149 10.69 2.39 -27.35
CA ALA A 149 11.08 1.59 -28.50
C ALA A 149 11.21 0.10 -28.12
N GLY A 150 10.59 -0.77 -28.93
CA GLY A 150 10.49 -2.21 -28.65
C GLY A 150 9.29 -2.63 -27.80
N PHE A 151 8.43 -1.66 -27.41
CA PHE A 151 7.15 -1.88 -26.72
C PHE A 151 5.99 -1.13 -27.39
N GLY A 152 6.14 -0.78 -28.67
CA GLY A 152 5.12 -0.08 -29.45
C GLY A 152 5.30 1.43 -29.51
N GLY A 153 6.17 2.01 -28.69
CA GLY A 153 6.52 3.44 -28.70
C GLY A 153 7.82 3.74 -29.45
N ASN A 154 8.28 5.00 -29.36
CA ASN A 154 9.45 5.50 -30.09
C ASN A 154 10.58 6.01 -29.19
N ASN A 155 10.35 6.18 -27.88
CA ASN A 155 11.34 6.74 -26.98
C ASN A 155 12.45 5.70 -26.66
N PRO A 156 13.71 6.11 -26.54
CA PRO A 156 14.76 5.24 -26.04
C PRO A 156 14.51 4.93 -24.55
N TYR A 157 14.91 3.75 -24.10
CA TYR A 157 14.89 3.45 -22.67
C TYR A 157 15.97 4.28 -21.97
N ILE A 158 15.58 4.98 -20.91
CA ILE A 158 16.47 5.77 -20.07
C ILE A 158 16.32 5.23 -18.64
N ALA A 159 17.44 4.82 -18.02
CA ALA A 159 17.43 4.32 -16.66
C ALA A 159 17.01 5.42 -15.66
N LEU A 160 16.43 5.03 -14.55
CA LEU A 160 15.83 5.96 -13.57
C LEU A 160 16.79 7.09 -13.10
N PHE A 161 18.08 6.80 -13.01
CA PHE A 161 19.09 7.74 -12.53
C PHE A 161 19.99 8.30 -13.64
N ALA A 162 19.64 8.05 -14.92
CA ALA A 162 20.37 8.59 -16.05
C ALA A 162 19.80 9.94 -16.50
N ASP A 163 20.66 10.77 -17.08
CA ASP A 163 20.25 12.05 -17.63
C ASP A 163 19.30 11.85 -18.82
N ARG A 164 18.13 12.50 -18.76
CA ARG A 164 17.15 12.46 -19.83
C ARG A 164 17.40 13.63 -20.81
N PRO A 165 17.53 13.35 -22.13
CA PRO A 165 17.68 14.40 -23.13
C PRO A 165 16.49 15.36 -23.15
N ASP A 166 16.75 16.66 -23.19
CA ASP A 166 15.72 17.72 -23.22
C ASP A 166 14.81 17.66 -24.45
N ALA A 167 15.27 17.04 -25.54
CA ALA A 167 14.49 16.86 -26.76
C ALA A 167 13.33 15.86 -26.61
N LEU A 168 13.31 15.03 -25.58
CA LEU A 168 12.23 14.09 -25.32
C LEU A 168 11.09 14.75 -24.56
N PRO A 169 9.82 14.42 -24.92
CA PRO A 169 8.67 14.93 -24.19
C PRO A 169 8.71 14.50 -22.73
N ARG A 170 8.21 15.35 -21.85
CA ARG A 170 8.15 15.07 -20.42
C ARG A 170 7.25 13.87 -20.13
N ALA A 171 7.73 12.96 -19.31
CA ALA A 171 7.05 11.73 -18.91
C ALA A 171 6.74 11.68 -17.41
N GLN A 172 5.72 10.92 -17.01
CA GLN A 172 5.23 10.88 -15.63
C GLN A 172 4.76 9.46 -15.24
N CYS A 173 5.61 8.45 -15.43
CA CYS A 173 5.22 7.07 -15.16
C CYS A 173 5.79 6.45 -13.88
N PHE A 174 6.79 7.09 -13.27
CA PHE A 174 7.40 6.59 -12.05
C PHE A 174 7.21 7.60 -10.90
N PRO A 175 6.85 7.14 -9.68
CA PRO A 175 6.36 5.80 -9.29
C PRO A 175 4.90 5.55 -9.76
N GLY A 176 4.42 4.29 -9.62
CA GLY A 176 3.11 3.84 -10.07
C GLY A 176 1.93 4.39 -9.23
N ALA A 177 1.24 5.42 -9.67
CA ALA A 177 0.18 6.06 -8.87
C ALA A 177 -1.07 5.18 -8.67
N HIS A 178 -1.42 4.33 -9.63
CA HIS A 178 -2.60 3.47 -9.48
C HIS A 178 -2.34 2.34 -8.49
N ALA A 179 -1.19 1.67 -8.57
CA ALA A 179 -0.76 0.66 -7.62
C ALA A 179 -0.68 1.23 -6.20
N SER A 180 -0.15 2.46 -6.03
CA SER A 180 -0.09 3.12 -4.72
C SER A 180 -1.46 3.28 -4.06
N SER A 181 -2.53 3.48 -4.84
CA SER A 181 -3.89 3.56 -4.30
C SER A 181 -4.37 2.23 -3.71
N GLY A 182 -4.02 1.10 -4.32
CA GLY A 182 -4.29 -0.22 -3.77
C GLY A 182 -3.50 -0.49 -2.50
N PHE A 183 -2.18 -0.24 -2.53
CA PHE A 183 -1.32 -0.38 -1.36
C PHE A 183 -1.67 0.61 -0.23
N ALA A 184 -2.33 1.73 -0.52
CA ALA A 184 -2.78 2.67 0.51
C ALA A 184 -3.72 2.03 1.54
N LEU A 185 -4.40 0.95 1.18
CA LEU A 185 -5.23 0.15 2.10
C LEU A 185 -4.41 -0.56 3.19
N CYS A 186 -3.08 -0.65 3.08
CA CYS A 186 -2.22 -1.16 4.16
C CYS A 186 -2.35 -0.34 5.45
N CYS A 187 -2.90 0.87 5.41
CA CYS A 187 -3.24 1.66 6.60
C CYS A 187 -4.13 0.90 7.58
N PHE A 188 -5.00 0.01 7.12
CA PHE A 188 -5.85 -0.81 7.98
C PHE A 188 -5.05 -1.81 8.84
N TYR A 189 -3.89 -2.27 8.37
CA TYR A 189 -2.97 -3.03 9.22
C TYR A 189 -2.62 -2.25 10.49
N PHE A 190 -2.26 -0.98 10.36
CA PHE A 190 -1.89 -0.13 11.48
C PHE A 190 -3.08 0.25 12.37
N VAL A 191 -4.28 0.35 11.79
CA VAL A 191 -5.51 0.58 12.57
C VAL A 191 -5.81 -0.58 13.52
N PHE A 192 -5.67 -1.81 13.03
CA PHE A 192 -6.10 -3.00 13.79
C PHE A 192 -4.98 -3.71 14.55
N ARG A 193 -3.70 -3.37 14.31
CA ARG A 193 -2.59 -4.14 14.87
C ARG A 193 -2.52 -4.15 16.39
N ASP A 194 -2.97 -3.08 17.05
CA ASP A 194 -2.92 -2.95 18.50
C ASP A 194 -4.18 -3.54 19.19
N SER A 195 -5.24 -3.82 18.44
CA SER A 195 -6.47 -4.44 18.95
C SER A 195 -6.61 -5.91 18.56
N SER A 196 -6.19 -6.29 17.36
CA SER A 196 -6.27 -7.66 16.87
C SER A 196 -5.18 -7.95 15.82
N ARG A 197 -4.11 -8.60 16.25
CA ARG A 197 -3.03 -9.00 15.34
C ARG A 197 -3.53 -9.85 14.16
N ARG A 198 -4.47 -10.75 14.41
CA ARG A 198 -5.03 -11.62 13.36
C ARG A 198 -5.77 -10.78 12.31
N LEU A 199 -6.63 -9.86 12.74
CA LEU A 199 -7.36 -8.98 11.83
C LEU A 199 -6.40 -8.07 11.06
N ALA A 200 -5.41 -7.49 11.74
CA ALA A 200 -4.40 -6.66 11.10
C ALA A 200 -3.67 -7.40 9.96
N LEU A 201 -3.25 -8.66 10.20
CA LEU A 201 -2.59 -9.47 9.18
C LEU A 201 -3.49 -9.79 7.99
N TRP A 202 -4.78 -10.06 8.22
CA TRP A 202 -5.75 -10.23 7.14
C TRP A 202 -5.95 -8.95 6.33
N MET A 203 -6.03 -7.80 7.01
CA MET A 203 -6.12 -6.50 6.32
C MET A 203 -4.87 -6.20 5.49
N LEU A 204 -3.68 -6.52 6.03
CA LEU A 204 -2.43 -6.38 5.28
C LEU A 204 -2.40 -7.28 4.06
N ALA A 205 -2.74 -8.56 4.21
CA ALA A 205 -2.78 -9.52 3.09
C ALA A 205 -3.77 -9.07 2.01
N ALA A 206 -4.97 -8.64 2.40
CA ALA A 206 -5.98 -8.13 1.47
C ALA A 206 -5.49 -6.86 0.75
N ALA A 207 -4.88 -5.91 1.46
CA ALA A 207 -4.35 -4.68 0.87
C ALA A 207 -3.20 -4.96 -0.12
N ILE A 208 -2.29 -5.87 0.24
CA ILE A 208 -1.22 -6.32 -0.66
C ILE A 208 -1.81 -6.98 -1.91
N ALA A 209 -2.81 -7.85 -1.76
CA ALA A 209 -3.47 -8.50 -2.89
C ALA A 209 -4.13 -7.48 -3.83
N VAL A 210 -4.82 -6.47 -3.29
CA VAL A 210 -5.40 -5.37 -4.09
C VAL A 210 -4.30 -4.58 -4.80
N GLY A 211 -3.23 -4.21 -4.09
CA GLY A 211 -2.10 -3.48 -4.67
C GLY A 211 -1.45 -4.24 -5.82
N ILE A 212 -1.16 -5.54 -5.63
CA ILE A 212 -0.61 -6.42 -6.69
C ILE A 212 -1.57 -6.53 -7.87
N THR A 213 -2.86 -6.70 -7.62
CA THR A 213 -3.88 -6.77 -8.68
C THR A 213 -3.89 -5.49 -9.52
N PHE A 214 -3.79 -4.33 -8.88
CA PHE A 214 -3.71 -3.06 -9.58
C PHE A 214 -2.40 -2.91 -10.35
N SER A 215 -1.26 -3.36 -9.80
CA SER A 215 0.03 -3.40 -10.47
C SER A 215 -0.05 -4.24 -11.76
N ILE A 216 -0.53 -5.48 -11.65
CA ILE A 216 -0.70 -6.38 -12.82
C ILE A 216 -1.57 -5.71 -13.90
N GLY A 217 -2.66 -5.05 -13.51
CA GLY A 217 -3.51 -4.32 -14.46
C GLY A 217 -2.78 -3.18 -15.18
N GLN A 218 -1.85 -2.48 -14.51
CA GLN A 218 -1.06 -1.43 -15.14
C GLN A 218 0.10 -1.97 -15.98
N GLU A 219 0.77 -3.02 -15.53
CA GLU A 219 1.81 -3.70 -16.29
C GLU A 219 1.24 -4.31 -17.57
N ALA A 220 0.08 -4.97 -17.49
CA ALA A 220 -0.61 -5.53 -18.66
C ALA A 220 -1.01 -4.47 -19.70
N ARG A 221 -1.23 -3.22 -19.28
CA ARG A 221 -1.50 -2.10 -20.17
C ARG A 221 -0.24 -1.41 -20.73
N GLY A 222 0.94 -1.77 -20.26
CA GLY A 222 2.18 -1.08 -20.56
C GLY A 222 2.32 0.29 -19.86
N ALA A 223 1.52 0.56 -18.85
CA ALA A 223 1.57 1.81 -18.11
C ALA A 223 2.72 1.88 -17.11
N HIS A 224 3.07 0.75 -16.50
CA HIS A 224 4.13 0.67 -15.50
C HIS A 224 5.03 -0.55 -15.73
N PHE A 225 6.28 -0.46 -15.29
CA PHE A 225 7.12 -1.61 -14.99
C PHE A 225 6.93 -2.05 -13.54
N LEU A 226 7.38 -3.25 -13.19
CA LEU A 226 7.32 -3.79 -11.84
C LEU A 226 8.02 -2.90 -10.80
N THR A 227 9.18 -2.31 -11.14
CA THR A 227 9.90 -1.37 -10.25
C THR A 227 9.10 -0.12 -9.95
N HIS A 228 8.25 0.37 -10.87
CA HIS A 228 7.38 1.52 -10.62
C HIS A 228 6.39 1.23 -9.49
N ASP A 229 5.78 0.05 -9.52
CA ASP A 229 4.75 -0.36 -8.58
C ASP A 229 5.35 -0.83 -7.25
N LEU A 230 6.50 -1.51 -7.28
CA LEU A 230 7.28 -1.87 -6.10
C LEU A 230 7.73 -0.63 -5.31
N THR A 231 8.20 0.41 -6.01
CA THR A 231 8.56 1.69 -5.38
C THR A 231 7.35 2.35 -4.74
N SER A 232 6.19 2.30 -5.39
CA SER A 232 4.95 2.81 -4.82
C SER A 232 4.54 2.06 -3.55
N ALA A 233 4.66 0.72 -3.54
CA ALA A 233 4.39 -0.09 -2.36
C ALA A 233 5.31 0.31 -1.19
N ALA A 234 6.61 0.49 -1.45
CA ALA A 234 7.58 0.91 -0.46
C ALA A 234 7.28 2.31 0.09
N ILE A 235 7.02 3.29 -0.77
CA ILE A 235 6.67 4.65 -0.37
C ILE A 235 5.44 4.64 0.53
N VAL A 236 4.37 3.99 0.10
CA VAL A 236 3.11 3.90 0.84
C VAL A 236 3.34 3.26 2.21
N TRP A 237 4.05 2.14 2.26
CA TRP A 237 4.36 1.46 3.52
C TRP A 237 5.12 2.36 4.49
N PHE A 238 6.19 3.02 4.06
CA PHE A 238 7.02 3.84 4.94
C PHE A 238 6.33 5.15 5.37
N VAL A 239 5.51 5.73 4.51
CA VAL A 239 4.66 6.88 4.88
C VAL A 239 3.68 6.50 5.98
N GLN A 240 3.01 5.37 5.85
CA GLN A 240 2.05 4.89 6.83
C GLN A 240 2.71 4.46 8.14
N LEU A 241 3.88 3.82 8.07
CA LEU A 241 4.69 3.47 9.23
C LEU A 241 5.13 4.72 10.00
N GLY A 242 5.62 5.75 9.29
CA GLY A 242 6.01 7.02 9.90
C GLY A 242 4.83 7.72 10.57
N LEU A 243 3.70 7.76 9.89
CA LEU A 243 2.47 8.34 10.43
C LEU A 243 1.99 7.58 11.67
N TYR A 244 2.01 6.25 11.64
CA TYR A 244 1.66 5.42 12.79
C TYR A 244 2.60 5.67 13.98
N ALA A 245 3.91 5.76 13.75
CA ALA A 245 4.89 6.06 14.80
C ALA A 245 4.66 7.45 15.44
N CYS A 246 4.28 8.46 14.64
CA CYS A 246 3.90 9.77 15.15
C CYS A 246 2.60 9.74 15.97
N TYR A 247 1.64 8.91 15.55
CA TYR A 247 0.37 8.74 16.23
C TYR A 247 0.53 8.07 17.59
N GLN A 248 1.33 7.02 17.67
CA GLN A 248 1.65 6.30 18.91
C GLN A 248 2.35 7.19 19.94
N ARG A 249 3.24 8.12 19.53
CA ARG A 249 3.94 9.04 20.44
C ARG A 249 3.02 10.04 21.13
N ARG A 250 1.83 10.32 20.56
CA ARG A 250 0.85 11.25 21.13
C ARG A 250 -0.08 10.60 22.15
N ILE A 251 -0.01 9.29 22.32
CA ILE A 251 -0.89 8.50 23.21
C ILE A 251 -0.14 8.10 24.50
N ARG A 252 1.19 8.13 24.46
CA ARG A 252 2.07 7.95 25.62
C ARG A 252 2.42 9.30 26.25
#